data_1c81f53675773c5a02f99ccaf23f90e4
#
_entry.id   1c81f53675773c5a02f99ccaf23f90e4
#
_cell.length_a   1.000
_cell.length_b   1.000
_cell.length_c   1.000
_cell.angle_alpha   90.00
_cell.angle_beta   90.00
_cell.angle_gamma   90.00
#
_symmetry.space_group_name_H-M   'P 1'
#
loop_
_entity.id
_entity.type
_entity.pdbx_description
1 polymer ?
#
loop_
_entity_poly.entity_id
_entity_poly.type
_entity_poly.pdbx_seq_one_letter_code
_entity_poly.pdbx_strand_id
1 'polypeptide(L)'
;MNVLCLGDSLTEGTVGVGYIPFLEELLPGNRYINLGMNGDTIGGLRRRAERLQQPGDVAIVWVGTNDVMMYPDWVENSPAAEEDYRLLLRAVAARAQVVFVVPPLVAGRQLAEMYDYSSGRATEMTKRLSEEAGCRFVDIQSTFAGRPGREFTVDGAHLNNAGARLVAEVLAEHL
;
A
#
# COMPACT_ATOMS: atom_id res chain seq x y z
N MET A 1 19.37 6.17 -2.84
CA MET A 1 18.92 4.99 -2.09
C MET A 1 18.22 4.01 -3.04
N ASN A 2 18.24 2.70 -2.72
CA ASN A 2 17.40 1.70 -3.40
C ASN A 2 16.09 1.57 -2.62
N VAL A 3 14.97 1.91 -3.26
CA VAL A 3 13.64 1.88 -2.68
C VAL A 3 12.85 0.71 -3.28
N LEU A 4 12.50 -0.28 -2.46
CA LEU A 4 11.67 -1.42 -2.85
C LEU A 4 10.20 -1.02 -2.73
N CYS A 5 9.46 -1.01 -3.83
CA CYS A 5 8.03 -0.69 -3.84
C CYS A 5 7.21 -1.98 -3.99
N LEU A 6 6.74 -2.53 -2.86
CA LEU A 6 5.98 -3.77 -2.80
C LEU A 6 4.48 -3.48 -2.67
N GLY A 7 3.68 -4.14 -3.48
CA GLY A 7 2.23 -3.93 -3.41
C GLY A 7 1.45 -4.65 -4.49
N ASP A 8 0.23 -4.17 -4.67
CA ASP A 8 -0.73 -4.65 -5.67
C ASP A 8 -0.74 -3.78 -6.94
N SER A 9 -1.91 -3.64 -7.60
CA SER A 9 -2.08 -2.84 -8.81
C SER A 9 -1.79 -1.35 -8.61
N LEU A 10 -2.01 -0.81 -7.40
CA LEU A 10 -1.73 0.59 -7.07
C LEU A 10 -0.22 0.90 -7.11
N THR A 11 0.61 -0.10 -6.82
CA THR A 11 2.07 -0.03 -6.92
C THR A 11 2.56 -0.39 -8.32
N GLU A 12 1.99 -1.45 -8.94
CA GLU A 12 2.39 -1.87 -10.30
C GLU A 12 2.14 -0.77 -11.33
N GLY A 13 0.97 -0.10 -11.25
CA GLY A 13 0.66 1.08 -12.06
C GLY A 13 0.31 0.78 -13.52
N THR A 14 -0.03 -0.45 -13.89
CA THR A 14 -0.47 -0.82 -15.24
C THR A 14 -1.97 -0.68 -15.44
N VAL A 15 -2.74 -0.70 -14.34
CA VAL A 15 -4.15 -0.32 -14.31
C VAL A 15 -4.24 1.03 -13.61
N GLY A 16 -4.74 2.04 -14.29
CA GLY A 16 -4.65 3.42 -13.83
C GLY A 16 -3.23 3.99 -13.95
N VAL A 17 -2.77 4.71 -12.93
CA VAL A 17 -1.47 5.37 -12.89
C VAL A 17 -0.76 5.04 -11.59
N GLY A 18 0.47 4.53 -11.69
CA GLY A 18 1.33 4.27 -10.51
C GLY A 18 1.97 5.54 -9.95
N TYR A 19 2.25 5.55 -8.66
CA TYR A 19 2.88 6.67 -7.97
C TYR A 19 4.41 6.76 -8.17
N ILE A 20 5.05 5.67 -8.57
CA ILE A 20 6.53 5.58 -8.69
C ILE A 20 7.12 6.62 -9.66
N PRO A 21 6.57 6.84 -10.88
CA PRO A 21 7.10 7.86 -11.78
C PRO A 21 7.10 9.27 -11.17
N PHE A 22 6.10 9.60 -10.35
CA PHE A 22 6.07 10.88 -9.64
C PHE A 22 7.08 10.96 -8.48
N LEU A 23 7.35 9.83 -7.80
CA LEU A 23 8.45 9.78 -6.83
C LEU A 23 9.82 9.98 -7.51
N GLU A 24 10.01 9.44 -8.71
CA GLU A 24 11.23 9.66 -9.49
C GLU A 24 11.41 11.14 -9.88
N GLU A 25 10.31 11.84 -10.19
CA GLU A 25 10.32 13.29 -10.44
C GLU A 25 10.63 14.10 -9.17
N LEU A 26 10.03 13.74 -8.03
CA LEU A 26 10.17 14.47 -6.76
C LEU A 26 11.51 14.22 -6.09
N LEU A 27 12.04 13.01 -6.18
CA LEU A 27 13.26 12.56 -5.51
C LEU A 27 14.19 11.82 -6.50
N PRO A 28 14.75 12.53 -7.49
CA PRO A 28 15.46 11.92 -8.64
C PRO A 28 16.78 11.22 -8.30
N GLY A 29 17.27 11.33 -7.08
CA GLY A 29 18.50 10.66 -6.63
C GLY A 29 18.29 9.21 -6.16
N ASN A 30 17.06 8.73 -6.13
CA ASN A 30 16.71 7.39 -5.68
C ASN A 30 16.51 6.43 -6.86
N ARG A 31 16.74 5.14 -6.62
CA ARG A 31 16.41 4.06 -7.53
C ARG A 31 15.20 3.31 -6.99
N TYR A 32 14.08 3.42 -7.67
CA TYR A 32 12.86 2.73 -7.32
C TYR A 32 12.77 1.38 -8.03
N ILE A 33 12.42 0.34 -7.29
CA ILE A 33 12.29 -1.02 -7.78
C ILE A 33 10.83 -1.41 -7.61
N ASN A 34 10.10 -1.39 -8.73
CA ASN A 34 8.69 -1.72 -8.75
C ASN A 34 8.50 -3.24 -8.59
N LEU A 35 7.95 -3.65 -7.47
CA LEU A 35 7.60 -5.03 -7.11
C LEU A 35 6.08 -5.18 -6.91
N GLY A 36 5.28 -4.29 -7.49
CA GLY A 36 3.82 -4.38 -7.54
C GLY A 36 3.37 -5.54 -8.42
N MET A 37 2.17 -6.07 -8.14
CA MET A 37 1.52 -7.10 -8.95
C MET A 37 0.00 -6.92 -8.90
N ASN A 38 -0.63 -6.80 -10.07
CA ASN A 38 -2.08 -6.66 -10.19
C ASN A 38 -2.82 -7.77 -9.45
N GLY A 39 -3.85 -7.38 -8.69
CA GLY A 39 -4.70 -8.31 -7.96
C GLY A 39 -4.03 -8.98 -6.75
N ASP A 40 -2.82 -8.56 -6.37
CA ASP A 40 -2.13 -9.18 -5.23
C ASP A 40 -2.85 -8.88 -3.91
N THR A 41 -2.76 -9.84 -3.01
CA THR A 41 -3.35 -9.81 -1.68
C THR A 41 -2.26 -9.81 -0.62
N ILE A 42 -2.62 -9.55 0.64
CA ILE A 42 -1.70 -9.65 1.79
C ILE A 42 -0.98 -11.00 1.78
N GLY A 43 -1.73 -12.11 1.66
CA GLY A 43 -1.16 -13.46 1.59
C GLY A 43 -0.33 -13.72 0.34
N GLY A 44 -0.71 -13.12 -0.81
CA GLY A 44 0.07 -13.17 -2.06
C GLY A 44 1.40 -12.47 -1.92
N LEU A 45 1.38 -11.22 -1.48
CA LEU A 45 2.59 -10.42 -1.28
C LEU A 45 3.50 -11.03 -0.20
N ARG A 46 2.94 -11.59 0.89
CA ARG A 46 3.73 -12.32 1.89
C ARG A 46 4.58 -13.42 1.26
N ARG A 47 3.95 -14.29 0.45
CA ARG A 47 4.69 -15.40 -0.22
C ARG A 47 5.78 -14.91 -1.16
N ARG A 48 5.58 -13.76 -1.82
CA ARG A 48 6.60 -13.13 -2.69
C ARG A 48 7.73 -12.51 -1.85
N ALA A 49 7.39 -11.82 -0.77
CA ALA A 49 8.36 -11.17 0.13
C ALA A 49 9.29 -12.19 0.81
N GLU A 50 8.78 -13.36 1.21
CA GLU A 50 9.58 -14.45 1.77
C GLU A 50 10.67 -14.95 0.80
N ARG A 51 10.42 -14.85 -0.51
CA ARG A 51 11.35 -15.26 -1.58
C ARG A 51 12.22 -14.12 -2.10
N LEU A 52 11.98 -12.89 -1.63
CA LEU A 52 12.73 -11.73 -2.09
C LEU A 52 14.19 -11.85 -1.67
N GLN A 53 15.09 -11.76 -2.65
CA GLN A 53 16.53 -11.81 -2.40
C GLN A 53 17.17 -10.41 -2.48
N GLN A 54 16.50 -9.47 -3.14
CA GLN A 54 17.03 -8.14 -3.37
C GLN A 54 16.98 -7.30 -2.09
N PRO A 55 18.11 -6.71 -1.64
CA PRO A 55 18.11 -5.75 -0.55
C PRO A 55 17.72 -4.36 -1.03
N GLY A 56 17.19 -3.55 -0.13
CA GLY A 56 16.93 -2.13 -0.31
C GLY A 56 17.37 -1.33 0.91
N ASP A 57 17.55 -0.04 0.72
CA ASP A 57 17.73 0.89 1.85
C ASP A 57 16.39 1.15 2.52
N VAL A 58 15.36 1.29 1.70
CA VAL A 58 13.98 1.56 2.10
C VAL A 58 13.04 0.58 1.40
N ALA A 59 11.94 0.21 2.06
CA ALA A 59 10.81 -0.47 1.44
C ALA A 59 9.51 0.32 1.68
N ILE A 60 8.66 0.36 0.67
CA ILE A 60 7.26 0.81 0.76
C ILE A 60 6.38 -0.42 0.57
N VAL A 61 5.52 -0.70 1.53
CA VAL A 61 4.55 -1.81 1.48
C VAL A 61 3.15 -1.21 1.40
N TRP A 62 2.47 -1.43 0.26
CA TRP A 62 1.11 -0.96 0.04
C TRP A 62 0.25 -2.07 -0.56
N VAL A 63 -0.50 -2.77 0.29
CA VAL A 63 -1.33 -3.93 -0.08
C VAL A 63 -2.53 -4.03 0.83
N GLY A 64 -3.55 -4.73 0.38
CA GLY A 64 -4.75 -5.02 1.16
C GLY A 64 -6.04 -4.47 0.56
N THR A 65 -5.95 -3.62 -0.47
CA THR A 65 -7.11 -3.10 -1.19
C THR A 65 -7.95 -4.24 -1.79
N ASN A 66 -7.29 -5.23 -2.40
CA ASN A 66 -7.98 -6.42 -2.95
C ASN A 66 -8.60 -7.28 -1.84
N ASP A 67 -7.94 -7.41 -0.69
CA ASP A 67 -8.46 -8.15 0.46
C ASP A 67 -9.74 -7.50 0.99
N VAL A 68 -9.75 -6.17 1.18
CA VAL A 68 -10.92 -5.41 1.61
C VAL A 68 -12.05 -5.50 0.59
N MET A 69 -11.75 -5.38 -0.71
CA MET A 69 -12.76 -5.41 -1.77
C MET A 69 -13.39 -6.80 -1.99
N MET A 70 -12.57 -7.84 -1.94
CA MET A 70 -13.04 -9.20 -2.26
C MET A 70 -13.49 -9.98 -1.04
N TYR A 71 -12.93 -9.70 0.13
CA TYR A 71 -13.13 -10.47 1.35
C TYR A 71 -13.24 -9.57 2.58
N PRO A 72 -14.24 -8.65 2.65
CA PRO A 72 -14.35 -7.71 3.77
C PRO A 72 -14.43 -8.43 5.13
N ASP A 73 -15.19 -9.52 5.23
CA ASP A 73 -15.30 -10.32 6.45
C ASP A 73 -13.96 -10.95 6.89
N TRP A 74 -13.06 -11.22 5.94
CA TRP A 74 -11.75 -11.79 6.23
C TRP A 74 -10.85 -10.80 6.96
N VAL A 75 -10.82 -9.54 6.52
CA VAL A 75 -10.04 -8.49 7.19
C VAL A 75 -10.58 -8.22 8.60
N GLU A 76 -11.89 -8.31 8.78
CA GLU A 76 -12.55 -8.01 10.05
C GLU A 76 -12.39 -9.10 11.12
N ASN A 77 -12.45 -10.37 10.71
CA ASN A 77 -12.68 -11.47 11.62
C ASN A 77 -11.63 -12.57 11.57
N SER A 78 -10.58 -12.43 10.74
CA SER A 78 -9.60 -13.51 10.56
C SER A 78 -8.27 -13.22 11.24
N PRO A 79 -7.93 -13.93 12.33
CA PRO A 79 -6.58 -13.92 12.88
C PRO A 79 -5.50 -14.29 11.84
N ALA A 80 -5.88 -15.02 10.78
CA ALA A 80 -4.98 -15.40 9.72
C ALA A 80 -4.54 -14.19 8.87
N ALA A 81 -5.42 -13.18 8.67
CA ALA A 81 -5.07 -11.94 7.99
C ALA A 81 -3.97 -11.18 8.73
N GLU A 82 -4.13 -11.04 10.03
CA GLU A 82 -3.12 -10.38 10.87
C GLU A 82 -1.81 -11.14 10.87
N GLU A 83 -1.84 -12.47 10.96
CA GLU A 83 -0.63 -13.29 10.95
C GLU A 83 0.08 -13.20 9.58
N ASP A 84 -0.66 -13.26 8.47
CA ASP A 84 -0.09 -13.07 7.14
C ASP A 84 0.56 -11.68 7.01
N TYR A 85 -0.05 -10.64 7.58
CA TYR A 85 0.51 -9.29 7.57
C TYR A 85 1.77 -9.18 8.43
N ARG A 86 1.80 -9.78 9.63
CA ARG A 86 3.00 -9.85 10.47
C ARG A 86 4.16 -10.54 9.77
N LEU A 87 3.88 -11.68 9.14
CA LEU A 87 4.90 -12.42 8.38
C LEU A 87 5.41 -11.63 7.18
N LEU A 88 4.52 -10.92 6.47
CA LEU A 88 4.90 -10.01 5.40
C LEU A 88 5.88 -8.94 5.90
N LEU A 89 5.52 -8.21 6.96
CA LEU A 89 6.38 -7.14 7.49
C LEU A 89 7.73 -7.66 7.97
N ARG A 90 7.76 -8.82 8.62
CA ARG A 90 9.03 -9.48 9.01
C ARG A 90 9.90 -9.84 7.80
N ALA A 91 9.29 -10.38 6.73
CA ALA A 91 10.02 -10.74 5.53
C ALA A 91 10.62 -9.51 4.82
N VAL A 92 9.87 -8.39 4.77
CA VAL A 92 10.33 -7.14 4.19
C VAL A 92 11.39 -6.47 5.05
N ALA A 93 11.21 -6.42 6.37
CA ALA A 93 12.18 -5.86 7.30
C ALA A 93 13.53 -6.60 7.31
N ALA A 94 13.55 -7.86 6.90
CA ALA A 94 14.78 -8.60 6.68
C ALA A 94 15.57 -8.17 5.42
N ARG A 95 14.99 -7.31 4.58
CA ARG A 95 15.54 -6.88 3.28
C ARG A 95 15.75 -5.36 3.16
N ALA A 96 15.13 -4.56 4.03
CA ALA A 96 15.23 -3.10 4.02
C ALA A 96 15.51 -2.57 5.43
N GLN A 97 16.29 -1.48 5.51
CA GLN A 97 16.64 -0.85 6.79
C GLN A 97 15.46 -0.08 7.39
N VAL A 98 14.64 0.52 6.52
CA VAL A 98 13.43 1.25 6.90
C VAL A 98 12.26 0.73 6.07
N VAL A 99 11.15 0.44 6.72
CA VAL A 99 9.91 -0.02 6.05
C VAL A 99 8.81 0.98 6.33
N PHE A 100 8.28 1.58 5.26
CA PHE A 100 7.06 2.38 5.29
C PHE A 100 5.87 1.50 4.92
N VAL A 101 4.82 1.59 5.70
CA VAL A 101 3.61 0.79 5.52
C VAL A 101 2.43 1.71 5.26
N VAL A 102 1.76 1.47 4.13
CA VAL A 102 0.63 2.25 3.64
C VAL A 102 -0.64 1.41 3.80
N PRO A 103 -1.71 1.95 4.40
CA PRO A 103 -2.96 1.23 4.55
C PRO A 103 -3.68 1.03 3.21
N PRO A 104 -4.58 0.05 3.12
CA PRO A 104 -5.44 -0.14 1.95
C PRO A 104 -6.20 1.14 1.62
N LEU A 105 -6.23 1.50 0.34
CA LEU A 105 -6.96 2.67 -0.16
C LEU A 105 -8.28 2.25 -0.78
N VAL A 106 -9.38 2.84 -0.31
CA VAL A 106 -10.68 2.79 -0.94
C VAL A 106 -11.13 4.23 -1.18
N ALA A 107 -10.77 4.79 -2.34
CA ALA A 107 -10.97 6.19 -2.65
C ALA A 107 -12.30 6.49 -3.38
N GLY A 108 -12.90 5.51 -4.04
CA GLY A 108 -14.14 5.66 -4.78
C GLY A 108 -15.35 5.78 -3.84
N ARG A 109 -16.21 6.79 -4.08
CA ARG A 109 -17.37 7.04 -3.22
C ARG A 109 -18.26 5.80 -3.07
N GLN A 110 -18.54 5.09 -4.17
CA GLN A 110 -19.37 3.88 -4.16
C GLN A 110 -18.71 2.75 -3.37
N LEU A 111 -17.40 2.57 -3.53
CA LEU A 111 -16.64 1.58 -2.77
C LEU A 111 -16.48 2.01 -1.31
N ALA A 112 -16.27 3.30 -1.04
CA ALA A 112 -16.21 3.83 0.31
C ALA A 112 -17.54 3.61 1.07
N GLU A 113 -18.69 3.84 0.46
CA GLU A 113 -20.00 3.59 1.09
C GLU A 113 -20.21 2.10 1.38
N MET A 114 -19.73 1.20 0.51
CA MET A 114 -19.90 -0.25 0.66
C MET A 114 -18.87 -0.89 1.60
N TYR A 115 -17.64 -0.36 1.62
CA TYR A 115 -16.52 -0.96 2.37
C TYR A 115 -15.93 -0.04 3.45
N ASP A 116 -16.56 1.11 3.73
CA ASP A 116 -16.01 2.13 4.65
C ASP A 116 -15.62 1.55 6.00
N TYR A 117 -16.48 0.73 6.57
CA TYR A 117 -16.23 0.08 7.86
C TYR A 117 -15.05 -0.91 7.78
N SER A 118 -15.00 -1.75 6.76
CA SER A 118 -13.91 -2.72 6.57
C SER A 118 -12.59 -2.03 6.28
N SER A 119 -12.60 -0.95 5.47
CA SER A 119 -11.38 -0.19 5.19
C SER A 119 -10.84 0.53 6.43
N GLY A 120 -11.72 1.06 7.29
CA GLY A 120 -11.34 1.65 8.57
C GLY A 120 -10.62 0.65 9.48
N ARG A 121 -11.17 -0.56 9.63
CA ARG A 121 -10.53 -1.65 10.40
C ARG A 121 -9.21 -2.11 9.79
N ALA A 122 -9.14 -2.22 8.46
CA ALA A 122 -7.91 -2.55 7.77
C ALA A 122 -6.82 -1.49 8.02
N THR A 123 -7.19 -0.21 8.05
CA THR A 123 -6.28 0.88 8.39
C THR A 123 -5.77 0.77 9.83
N GLU A 124 -6.68 0.53 10.78
CA GLU A 124 -6.32 0.33 12.19
C GLU A 124 -5.41 -0.89 12.39
N MET A 125 -5.74 -2.01 11.76
CA MET A 125 -4.92 -3.22 11.76
C MET A 125 -3.52 -2.94 11.20
N THR A 126 -3.46 -2.32 10.03
CA THR A 126 -2.20 -1.97 9.36
C THR A 126 -1.32 -1.08 10.23
N LYS A 127 -1.90 -0.06 10.86
CA LYS A 127 -1.19 0.85 11.77
C LYS A 127 -0.63 0.09 12.97
N ARG A 128 -1.47 -0.65 13.68
CA ARG A 128 -1.06 -1.43 14.85
C ARG A 128 0.05 -2.43 14.53
N LEU A 129 -0.11 -3.22 13.44
CA LEU A 129 0.89 -4.20 13.05
C LEU A 129 2.20 -3.59 12.56
N SER A 130 2.14 -2.38 11.97
CA SER A 130 3.34 -1.62 11.62
C SER A 130 4.11 -1.20 12.86
N GLU A 131 3.43 -0.69 13.87
CA GLU A 131 4.02 -0.30 15.15
C GLU A 131 4.64 -1.51 15.88
N GLU A 132 3.91 -2.64 15.93
CA GLU A 132 4.41 -3.92 16.50
C GLU A 132 5.69 -4.42 15.80
N ALA A 133 5.80 -4.21 14.50
CA ALA A 133 6.96 -4.62 13.68
C ALA A 133 8.11 -3.60 13.65
N GLY A 134 7.97 -2.45 14.30
CA GLY A 134 8.94 -1.35 14.23
C GLY A 134 9.00 -0.66 12.85
N CYS A 135 7.97 -0.82 12.05
CA CYS A 135 7.81 -0.16 10.76
C CYS A 135 7.16 1.22 10.92
N ARG A 136 7.28 2.08 9.90
CA ARG A 136 6.70 3.42 9.88
C ARG A 136 5.37 3.40 9.13
N PHE A 137 4.29 3.75 9.81
CA PHE A 137 2.98 3.89 9.19
C PHE A 137 2.87 5.24 8.45
N VAL A 138 2.32 5.23 7.22
CA VAL A 138 2.05 6.43 6.43
C VAL A 138 0.56 6.47 6.10
N ASP A 139 -0.15 7.41 6.70
CA ASP A 139 -1.60 7.57 6.52
C ASP A 139 -1.93 8.32 5.22
N ILE A 140 -1.98 7.58 4.12
CA ILE A 140 -2.46 8.12 2.84
C ILE A 140 -3.99 8.26 2.84
N GLN A 141 -4.72 7.42 3.59
CA GLN A 141 -6.18 7.41 3.58
C GLN A 141 -6.76 8.77 4.01
N SER A 142 -6.17 9.40 5.02
CA SER A 142 -6.61 10.72 5.50
C SER A 142 -6.52 11.81 4.43
N THR A 143 -5.58 11.68 3.50
CA THR A 143 -5.35 12.64 2.40
C THR A 143 -6.52 12.64 1.39
N PHE A 144 -7.24 11.53 1.26
CA PHE A 144 -8.42 11.40 0.40
C PHE A 144 -9.73 11.67 1.15
N ALA A 145 -9.70 11.78 2.48
CA ALA A 145 -10.89 11.92 3.31
C ALA A 145 -11.71 13.16 2.90
N GLY A 146 -13.04 12.98 2.76
CA GLY A 146 -13.97 14.04 2.40
C GLY A 146 -13.88 14.53 0.94
N ARG A 147 -13.06 13.88 0.09
CA ARG A 147 -12.87 14.25 -1.32
C ARG A 147 -13.53 13.21 -2.23
N PRO A 148 -14.12 13.63 -3.37
CA PRO A 148 -14.75 12.68 -4.31
C PRO A 148 -13.70 11.77 -4.96
N GLY A 149 -13.87 10.45 -4.81
CA GLY A 149 -12.92 9.47 -5.36
C GLY A 149 -12.68 9.58 -6.87
N ARG A 150 -13.69 10.05 -7.63
CA ARG A 150 -13.56 10.31 -9.07
C ARG A 150 -12.51 11.37 -9.45
N GLU A 151 -12.10 12.21 -8.51
CA GLU A 151 -11.03 13.19 -8.73
C GLU A 151 -9.65 12.52 -8.75
N PHE A 152 -9.52 11.35 -8.10
CA PHE A 152 -8.24 10.69 -7.84
C PHE A 152 -8.15 9.29 -8.44
N THR A 153 -9.25 8.74 -8.95
CA THR A 153 -9.30 7.38 -9.50
C THR A 153 -9.93 7.34 -10.90
N VAL A 154 -9.63 6.28 -11.64
CA VAL A 154 -10.21 6.02 -12.97
C VAL A 154 -11.50 5.19 -12.88
N ASP A 155 -11.63 4.34 -11.83
CA ASP A 155 -12.71 3.37 -11.68
C ASP A 155 -13.23 3.24 -10.23
N GLY A 156 -12.78 4.11 -9.34
CA GLY A 156 -13.11 4.09 -7.92
C GLY A 156 -12.09 3.35 -7.04
N ALA A 157 -11.10 2.68 -7.63
CA ALA A 157 -10.03 1.97 -6.91
C ALA A 157 -8.65 2.37 -7.42
N HIS A 158 -8.44 2.31 -8.74
CA HIS A 158 -7.14 2.61 -9.35
C HIS A 158 -6.94 4.11 -9.56
N LEU A 159 -5.76 4.58 -9.20
CA LEU A 159 -5.43 6.00 -9.26
C LEU A 159 -5.41 6.54 -10.70
N ASN A 160 -5.78 7.80 -10.86
CA ASN A 160 -5.47 8.61 -12.02
C ASN A 160 -4.19 9.45 -11.76
N ASN A 161 -3.80 10.32 -12.70
CA ASN A 161 -2.61 11.17 -12.54
C ASN A 161 -2.64 12.02 -11.26
N ALA A 162 -3.81 12.59 -10.90
CA ALA A 162 -3.92 13.43 -9.71
C ALA A 162 -3.76 12.61 -8.42
N GLY A 163 -4.38 11.42 -8.37
CA GLY A 163 -4.27 10.52 -7.23
C GLY A 163 -2.84 9.97 -7.05
N ALA A 164 -2.22 9.54 -8.15
CA ALA A 164 -0.86 9.02 -8.12
C ALA A 164 0.17 10.07 -7.69
N ARG A 165 0.04 11.32 -8.18
CA ARG A 165 0.88 12.44 -7.76
C ARG A 165 0.69 12.74 -6.27
N LEU A 166 -0.53 12.80 -5.79
CA LEU A 166 -0.83 13.06 -4.39
C LEU A 166 -0.23 12.00 -3.47
N VAL A 167 -0.33 10.73 -3.83
CA VAL A 167 0.32 9.62 -3.10
C VAL A 167 1.83 9.79 -3.08
N ALA A 168 2.43 10.14 -4.22
CA ALA A 168 3.88 10.36 -4.31
C ALA A 168 4.33 11.55 -3.45
N GLU A 169 3.58 12.64 -3.41
CA GLU A 169 3.87 13.81 -2.57
C GLU A 169 3.89 13.43 -1.09
N VAL A 170 2.87 12.71 -0.61
CA VAL A 170 2.82 12.22 0.78
C VAL A 170 4.00 11.28 1.08
N LEU A 171 4.29 10.33 0.20
CA LEU A 171 5.42 9.41 0.40
C LEU A 171 6.77 10.12 0.37
N ALA A 172 6.94 11.14 -0.47
CA ALA A 172 8.18 11.90 -0.58
C ALA A 172 8.55 12.67 0.70
N GLU A 173 7.56 13.05 1.52
CA GLU A 173 7.77 13.69 2.82
C GLU A 173 8.42 12.75 3.85
N HIS A 174 8.35 11.45 3.61
CA HIS A 174 8.86 10.42 4.52
C HIS A 174 10.19 9.80 4.06
N LEU A 175 10.52 9.90 2.76
CA LEU A 175 11.72 9.34 2.16
C LEU A 175 12.91 10.31 2.24
#